data_21fdfc6616efe858217aea29a44b2aba
#
_entry.id   21fdfc6616efe858217aea29a44b2aba
#
_cell.length_a   1.000
_cell.length_b   1.000
_cell.length_c   1.000
_cell.angle_alpha   90.00
_cell.angle_beta   90.00
_cell.angle_gamma   90.00
#
_symmetry.space_group_name_H-M   'P 1'
#
loop_
_entity.id
_entity.type
_entity.pdbx_description
1 polymer ?
#
loop_
_entity_poly.entity_id
_entity_poly.type
_entity_poly.pdbx_seq_one_letter_code
_entity_poly.pdbx_strand_id
1 'polypeptide(L)'
;MAITTYVLIAIVVCVLIFAKMSLVIIPQSETKIIERLGKYFATLKPGINVIIPFIDKAKNIVTMSRGRYIYSDSIELREQVYDFDKQNVITKDNVQTQINALLYFQIVDPFKAAYEINNLPNAIEKLTHTTL
;
A
#
# COMPACT_ATOMS: atom_id res chain seq x y z
N MET A 1 41.47 19.39 -23.15
CA MET A 1 40.33 18.94 -23.97
C MET A 1 39.80 17.57 -23.57
N ALA A 2 40.63 16.54 -23.43
CA ALA A 2 40.16 15.18 -23.05
C ALA A 2 39.43 15.14 -21.68
N ILE A 3 39.93 15.82 -20.65
CA ILE A 3 39.33 15.84 -19.30
C ILE A 3 37.93 16.44 -19.34
N THR A 4 37.75 17.54 -20.09
CA THR A 4 36.44 18.19 -20.22
C THR A 4 35.41 17.28 -20.87
N THR A 5 35.83 16.50 -21.85
CA THR A 5 34.97 15.51 -22.52
C THR A 5 34.55 14.38 -21.56
N TYR A 6 35.48 13.85 -20.77
CA TYR A 6 35.15 12.81 -19.78
C TYR A 6 34.21 13.31 -18.68
N VAL A 7 34.40 14.55 -18.21
CA VAL A 7 33.52 15.18 -17.24
C VAL A 7 32.10 15.36 -17.81
N LEU A 8 32.00 15.77 -19.07
CA LEU A 8 30.72 15.98 -19.74
C LEU A 8 29.97 14.65 -19.92
N ILE A 9 30.69 13.59 -20.32
CA ILE A 9 30.12 12.24 -20.41
C ILE A 9 29.64 11.75 -19.05
N ALA A 10 30.44 11.94 -18.00
CA ALA A 10 30.06 11.55 -16.65
C ALA A 10 28.79 12.25 -16.17
N ILE A 11 28.63 13.54 -16.44
CA ILE A 11 27.43 14.31 -16.12
C ILE A 11 26.21 13.76 -16.87
N VAL A 12 26.33 13.50 -18.17
CA VAL A 12 25.24 12.94 -18.98
C VAL A 12 24.82 11.57 -18.46
N VAL A 13 25.76 10.71 -18.15
CA VAL A 13 25.47 9.38 -17.57
C VAL A 13 24.77 9.51 -16.23
N CYS A 14 25.24 10.41 -15.38
CA CYS A 14 24.61 10.67 -14.07
C CYS A 14 23.15 11.13 -14.23
N VAL A 15 22.89 12.07 -15.12
CA VAL A 15 21.52 12.55 -15.42
C VAL A 15 20.62 11.43 -15.93
N LEU A 16 21.13 10.56 -16.80
CA LEU A 16 20.37 9.42 -17.32
C LEU A 16 20.02 8.40 -16.22
N ILE A 17 20.94 8.15 -15.30
CA ILE A 17 20.70 7.28 -14.12
C ILE A 17 19.62 7.90 -13.23
N PHE A 18 19.72 9.18 -12.91
CA PHE A 18 18.71 9.88 -12.13
C PHE A 18 17.33 9.87 -12.81
N ALA A 19 17.29 10.09 -14.11
CA ALA A 19 16.02 10.04 -14.86
C ALA A 19 15.37 8.66 -14.79
N LYS A 20 16.13 7.59 -14.89
CA LYS A 20 15.62 6.21 -14.71
C LYS A 20 15.11 5.95 -13.31
N MET A 21 15.81 6.39 -12.29
CA MET A 21 15.42 6.22 -10.89
C MET A 21 14.20 7.07 -10.51
N SER A 22 13.94 8.13 -11.25
CA SER A 22 12.81 9.02 -11.04
C SER A 22 11.48 8.48 -11.56
N LEU A 23 11.52 7.54 -12.51
CA LEU A 23 10.34 6.98 -13.13
C LEU A 23 9.80 5.81 -12.30
N VAL A 24 8.54 5.92 -11.88
CA VAL A 24 7.80 4.86 -11.19
C VAL A 24 6.56 4.50 -11.98
N ILE A 25 6.43 3.23 -12.32
CA ILE A 25 5.26 2.68 -13.00
C ILE A 25 4.38 2.01 -11.97
N ILE A 26 3.13 2.43 -11.89
CA ILE A 26 2.13 1.88 -10.97
C ILE A 26 1.13 1.08 -11.78
N PRO A 27 0.89 -0.20 -11.42
CA PRO A 27 -0.11 -1.03 -12.10
C PRO A 27 -1.52 -0.43 -12.00
N GLN A 28 -2.36 -0.84 -12.94
CA GLN A 28 -3.78 -0.52 -12.88
C GLN A 28 -4.37 -1.11 -11.59
N SER A 29 -5.23 -0.38 -10.94
CA SER A 29 -5.88 -0.77 -9.67
C SER A 29 -5.00 -0.69 -8.42
N GLU A 30 -3.79 -0.20 -8.53
CA GLU A 30 -2.94 0.12 -7.39
C GLU A 30 -2.70 1.63 -7.28
N THR A 31 -2.35 2.07 -6.08
CA THR A 31 -1.92 3.44 -5.80
C THR A 31 -0.79 3.42 -4.79
N LYS A 32 0.05 4.44 -4.84
CA LYS A 32 1.13 4.64 -3.86
C LYS A 32 1.02 6.02 -3.24
N ILE A 33 1.23 6.06 -1.94
CA ILE A 33 1.30 7.32 -1.21
C ILE A 33 2.76 7.70 -1.06
N ILE A 34 3.11 8.89 -1.52
CA ILE A 34 4.46 9.40 -1.45
C ILE A 34 4.57 10.42 -0.33
N GLU A 35 5.55 10.18 0.54
CA GLU A 35 5.99 11.11 1.56
C GLU A 35 7.28 11.77 1.10
N ARG A 36 7.31 13.09 1.19
CA ARG A 36 8.50 13.89 0.93
C ARG A 36 9.01 14.43 2.26
N LEU A 37 10.24 14.05 2.62
CA LEU A 37 10.86 14.45 3.90
C LEU A 37 9.97 14.17 5.12
N GLY A 38 9.25 13.05 5.12
CA GLY A 38 8.37 12.64 6.21
C GLY A 38 6.98 13.26 6.23
N LYS A 39 6.62 14.05 5.22
CA LYS A 39 5.28 14.62 5.05
C LYS A 39 4.59 14.05 3.83
N TYR A 40 3.27 13.89 3.90
CA TYR A 40 2.47 13.56 2.73
C TYR A 40 2.72 14.57 1.61
N PHE A 41 3.03 14.06 0.44
CA PHE A 41 3.24 14.88 -0.76
C PHE A 41 2.15 14.64 -1.81
N ALA A 42 1.95 13.38 -2.22
CA ALA A 42 0.98 13.05 -3.25
C ALA A 42 0.55 11.58 -3.17
N THR A 43 -0.63 11.31 -3.72
CA THR A 43 -1.11 9.96 -4.02
C THR A 43 -0.93 9.70 -5.52
N LEU A 44 -0.06 8.77 -5.86
CA LEU A 44 0.25 8.43 -7.24
C LEU A 44 -0.85 7.55 -7.83
N LYS A 45 -1.36 7.94 -8.98
CA LYS A 45 -2.34 7.18 -9.74
C LYS A 45 -1.67 6.10 -10.60
N PRO A 46 -2.43 5.08 -11.07
CA PRO A 46 -1.93 4.13 -12.04
C PRO A 46 -1.32 4.79 -13.26
N GLY A 47 -0.24 4.21 -13.78
CA GLY A 47 0.49 4.70 -14.92
C GLY A 47 1.91 5.16 -14.60
N ILE A 48 2.48 5.97 -15.46
CA ILE A 48 3.83 6.50 -15.30
C ILE A 48 3.79 7.74 -14.40
N ASN A 49 4.57 7.70 -13.34
CA ASN A 49 4.72 8.80 -12.40
C ASN A 49 6.20 9.16 -12.26
N VAL A 50 6.45 10.42 -11.92
CA VAL A 50 7.79 10.93 -11.68
C VAL A 50 7.95 11.31 -10.23
N ILE A 51 8.95 10.75 -9.57
CA ILE A 51 9.32 11.04 -8.19
C ILE A 51 10.76 11.52 -8.11
N ILE A 52 11.12 12.19 -7.02
CA ILE A 52 12.51 12.60 -6.78
C ILE A 52 13.16 11.51 -5.93
N PRO A 53 14.10 10.71 -6.48
CA PRO A 53 14.80 9.70 -5.71
C PRO A 53 15.52 10.36 -4.52
N PHE A 54 15.67 9.62 -3.41
CA PHE A 54 16.23 10.02 -2.13
C PHE A 54 15.35 10.94 -1.25
N ILE A 55 14.51 11.80 -1.81
CA ILE A 55 13.65 12.74 -1.07
C ILE A 55 12.26 12.15 -0.91
N ASP A 56 11.75 11.54 -1.98
CA ASP A 56 10.43 10.93 -2.03
C ASP A 56 10.51 9.46 -1.64
N LYS A 57 9.67 9.06 -0.71
CA LYS A 57 9.56 7.67 -0.24
C LYS A 57 8.10 7.23 -0.29
N ALA A 58 7.88 6.00 -0.75
CA ALA A 58 6.56 5.40 -0.65
C ALA A 58 6.27 5.04 0.82
N LYS A 59 5.06 5.37 1.29
CA LYS A 59 4.62 5.01 2.63
C LYS A 59 4.26 3.53 2.68
N ASN A 60 4.89 2.83 3.60
CA ASN A 60 4.54 1.44 3.87
C ASN A 60 3.27 1.36 4.71
N ILE A 61 2.36 0.54 4.27
CA ILE A 61 1.16 0.16 5.00
C ILE A 61 1.18 -1.31 5.36
N VAL A 62 0.50 -1.65 6.45
CA VAL A 62 0.27 -3.05 6.79
C VAL A 62 -0.94 -3.54 6.01
N THR A 63 -0.74 -4.56 5.20
CA THR A 63 -1.81 -5.26 4.49
C THR A 63 -1.75 -6.76 4.82
N MET A 64 -2.81 -7.47 4.50
CA MET A 64 -2.84 -8.91 4.70
C MET A 64 -2.83 -9.62 3.35
N SER A 65 -1.93 -10.55 3.20
CA SER A 65 -1.86 -11.40 2.03
C SER A 65 -1.75 -12.86 2.46
N ARG A 66 -2.69 -13.67 2.00
CA ARG A 66 -2.76 -15.12 2.31
C ARG A 66 -2.65 -15.42 3.81
N GLY A 67 -3.37 -14.69 4.65
CA GLY A 67 -3.39 -14.87 6.10
C GLY A 67 -2.13 -14.40 6.84
N ARG A 68 -1.26 -13.61 6.19
CA ARG A 68 -0.06 -13.04 6.81
C ARG A 68 -0.06 -11.53 6.68
N TYR A 69 0.36 -10.87 7.76
CA TYR A 69 0.60 -9.43 7.72
C TYR A 69 1.88 -9.14 6.96
N ILE A 70 1.77 -8.34 5.92
CA ILE A 70 2.91 -7.87 5.12
C ILE A 70 2.93 -6.36 5.07
N TYR A 71 4.12 -5.79 4.98
CA TYR A 71 4.30 -4.38 4.67
C TYR A 71 4.35 -4.21 3.16
N SER A 72 3.50 -3.35 2.64
CA SER A 72 3.46 -3.01 1.22
C SER A 72 3.58 -1.50 1.04
N ASP A 73 4.24 -1.08 0.00
CA ASP A 73 4.34 0.31 -0.43
C ASP A 73 3.21 0.69 -1.41
N SER A 74 2.41 -0.27 -1.82
CA SER A 74 1.26 -0.08 -2.69
C SER A 74 -0.05 -0.46 -2.00
N ILE A 75 -1.10 0.26 -2.35
CA ILE A 75 -2.46 0.05 -1.87
C ILE A 75 -3.29 -0.47 -3.03
N GLU A 76 -3.87 -1.64 -2.88
CA GLU A 76 -4.77 -2.21 -3.87
C GLU A 76 -6.17 -1.61 -3.73
N LEU A 77 -6.72 -1.14 -4.85
CA LEU A 77 -8.04 -0.50 -4.92
C LEU A 77 -9.15 -1.45 -5.38
N ARG A 78 -8.82 -2.68 -5.73
CA ARG A 78 -9.82 -3.71 -6.09
C ARG A 78 -10.51 -4.22 -4.84
N GLU A 79 -11.66 -4.81 -5.03
CA GLU A 79 -12.33 -5.56 -3.97
C GLU A 79 -11.43 -6.69 -3.47
N GLN A 80 -11.28 -6.75 -2.17
CA GLN A 80 -10.48 -7.77 -1.49
C GLN A 80 -11.39 -8.63 -0.64
N VAL A 81 -11.03 -9.89 -0.51
CA VAL A 81 -11.76 -10.87 0.30
C VAL A 81 -10.93 -11.19 1.52
N TYR A 82 -11.54 -11.04 2.67
CA TYR A 82 -10.99 -11.46 3.94
C TYR A 82 -11.70 -12.72 4.41
N ASP A 83 -10.94 -13.77 4.58
CA ASP A 83 -11.42 -15.04 5.14
C ASP A 83 -11.00 -15.09 6.61
N PHE A 84 -11.98 -15.09 7.50
CA PHE A 84 -11.75 -15.19 8.93
C PHE A 84 -11.71 -16.64 9.35
N ASP A 85 -10.77 -16.98 10.23
CA ASP A 85 -10.72 -18.28 10.83
C ASP A 85 -12.03 -18.60 11.56
N LYS A 86 -12.31 -19.91 11.65
CA LYS A 86 -13.49 -20.43 12.35
C LYS A 86 -13.57 -19.88 13.77
N GLN A 87 -14.70 -19.28 14.07
CA GLN A 87 -14.96 -18.70 15.38
C GLN A 87 -16.07 -19.45 16.08
N ASN A 88 -15.86 -19.70 17.38
CA ASN A 88 -16.89 -20.25 18.24
C ASN A 88 -17.81 -19.10 18.67
N VAL A 89 -19.06 -19.17 18.30
CA VAL A 89 -20.11 -18.23 18.72
C VAL A 89 -21.19 -18.97 19.48
N ILE A 90 -21.86 -18.25 20.35
CA ILE A 90 -23.03 -18.75 21.06
C ILE A 90 -24.26 -18.16 20.40
N THR A 91 -25.12 -19.00 19.86
CA THR A 91 -26.36 -18.57 19.24
C THR A 91 -27.36 -18.07 20.29
N LYS A 92 -28.41 -17.37 19.84
CA LYS A 92 -29.48 -16.86 20.70
C LYS A 92 -30.15 -17.97 21.50
N ASP A 93 -30.12 -19.21 21.01
CA ASP A 93 -30.64 -20.40 21.67
C ASP A 93 -29.64 -21.08 22.63
N ASN A 94 -28.55 -20.37 22.95
CA ASN A 94 -27.49 -20.83 23.85
C ASN A 94 -26.74 -22.07 23.38
N VAL A 95 -26.65 -22.27 22.06
CA VAL A 95 -25.90 -23.37 21.43
C VAL A 95 -24.57 -22.86 20.94
N GLN A 96 -23.48 -23.54 21.31
CA GLN A 96 -22.15 -23.23 20.73
C GLN A 96 -22.08 -23.78 19.31
N THR A 97 -21.72 -22.91 18.36
CA THR A 97 -21.51 -23.28 16.98
C THR A 97 -20.24 -22.64 16.42
N GLN A 98 -19.65 -23.23 15.41
CA GLN A 98 -18.53 -22.64 14.69
C GLN A 98 -19.03 -22.01 13.42
N ILE A 99 -18.67 -20.76 13.22
CA ILE A 99 -18.99 -20.03 11.99
C ILE A 99 -17.70 -19.59 11.28
N ASN A 100 -17.75 -19.59 9.96
CA ASN A 100 -16.78 -18.91 9.10
C ASN A 100 -17.42 -17.64 8.58
N ALA A 101 -16.66 -16.58 8.53
CA ALA A 101 -17.09 -15.33 7.91
C ALA A 101 -16.15 -14.95 6.77
N LEU A 102 -16.75 -14.53 5.66
CA LEU A 102 -16.07 -13.92 4.53
C LEU A 102 -16.49 -12.46 4.47
N LEU A 103 -15.53 -11.59 4.40
CA LEU A 103 -15.75 -10.16 4.24
C LEU A 103 -15.20 -9.68 2.90
N TYR A 104 -16.04 -9.01 2.13
CA TYR A 104 -15.64 -8.28 0.94
C TYR A 104 -15.49 -6.80 1.30
N PHE A 105 -14.36 -6.21 0.98
CA PHE A 105 -14.14 -4.78 1.20
C PHE A 105 -13.30 -4.18 0.08
N GLN A 106 -13.42 -2.86 -0.07
CA GLN A 106 -12.66 -2.08 -1.04
C GLN A 106 -12.15 -0.81 -0.38
N ILE A 107 -10.92 -0.44 -0.66
CA ILE A 107 -10.35 0.83 -0.21
C ILE A 107 -10.77 1.91 -1.20
N VAL A 108 -11.62 2.84 -0.74
CA VAL A 108 -12.10 3.97 -1.55
C VAL A 108 -11.18 5.17 -1.45
N ASP A 109 -10.64 5.43 -0.25
CA ASP A 109 -9.74 6.54 0.02
C ASP A 109 -8.40 6.03 0.53
N PRO A 110 -7.37 5.97 -0.34
CA PRO A 110 -6.05 5.47 0.05
C PRO A 110 -5.36 6.31 1.12
N PHE A 111 -5.59 7.63 1.12
CA PHE A 111 -4.99 8.53 2.09
C PHE A 111 -5.48 8.21 3.51
N LYS A 112 -6.79 8.08 3.68
CA LYS A 112 -7.38 7.70 4.97
C LYS A 112 -6.95 6.32 5.42
N ALA A 113 -6.89 5.36 4.51
CA ALA A 113 -6.42 4.01 4.80
C ALA A 113 -4.98 3.98 5.31
N ALA A 114 -4.12 4.88 4.83
CA ALA A 114 -2.72 4.93 5.19
C ALA A 114 -2.43 5.74 6.46
N TYR A 115 -3.19 6.80 6.73
CA TYR A 115 -2.88 7.75 7.82
C TYR A 115 -3.87 7.72 8.99
N GLU A 116 -5.14 7.43 8.75
CA GLU A 116 -6.16 7.40 9.81
C GLU A 116 -6.24 6.04 10.50
N ILE A 117 -5.82 4.97 9.83
CA ILE A 117 -5.89 3.60 10.34
C ILE A 117 -4.47 3.03 10.45
N ASN A 118 -4.01 2.81 11.67
CA ASN A 118 -2.67 2.30 11.91
C ASN A 118 -2.47 0.84 11.45
N ASN A 119 -3.51 0.02 11.61
CA ASN A 119 -3.50 -1.38 11.18
C ASN A 119 -4.87 -1.71 10.56
N LEU A 120 -4.95 -1.57 9.25
CA LEU A 120 -6.18 -1.79 8.49
C LEU A 120 -6.76 -3.20 8.67
N PRO A 121 -5.97 -4.29 8.57
CA PRO A 121 -6.51 -5.63 8.77
C PRO A 121 -7.12 -5.83 10.16
N ASN A 122 -6.47 -5.37 11.21
CA ASN A 122 -6.97 -5.49 12.58
C ASN A 122 -8.25 -4.66 12.80
N ALA A 123 -8.35 -3.48 12.20
CA ALA A 123 -9.55 -2.66 12.28
C ALA A 123 -10.74 -3.35 11.60
N ILE A 124 -10.54 -3.94 10.45
CA ILE A 124 -11.55 -4.71 9.71
C ILE A 124 -12.00 -5.92 10.51
N GLU A 125 -11.06 -6.68 11.06
CA GLU A 125 -11.33 -7.85 11.90
C GLU A 125 -12.20 -7.47 13.12
N LYS A 126 -11.84 -6.43 13.85
CA LYS A 126 -12.61 -5.95 14.99
C LYS A 126 -14.02 -5.49 14.63
N LEU A 127 -14.17 -4.79 13.51
CA LEU A 127 -15.49 -4.36 13.05
C LEU A 127 -16.38 -5.56 12.71
N THR A 128 -15.82 -6.57 12.05
CA THR A 128 -16.56 -7.78 11.70
C THR A 128 -16.99 -8.56 12.93
N HIS A 129 -16.09 -8.71 13.92
CA HIS A 129 -16.42 -9.35 15.19
C HIS A 129 -17.55 -8.64 15.97
N THR A 130 -17.64 -7.33 15.87
CA THR A 130 -18.67 -6.56 16.58
C THR A 130 -20.02 -6.63 15.86
N THR A 131 -20.02 -6.93 14.56
CA THR A 131 -21.25 -6.97 13.74
C THR A 131 -21.87 -8.36 13.63
N LEU A 132 -21.10 -9.41 13.88
CA LEU A 132 -21.56 -10.81 13.92
C LEU A 132 -22.22 -11.16 15.25
#